data_5f0eb148113d218b9105008837ba5d2a
#
_entry.id   5f0eb148113d218b9105008837ba5d2a
#
_cell.length_a   1.000
_cell.length_b   1.000
_cell.length_c   1.000
_cell.angle_alpha   90.00
_cell.angle_beta   90.00
_cell.angle_gamma   90.00
#
_symmetry.space_group_name_H-M   'P 1'
#
loop_
_entity.id
_entity.type
_entity.pdbx_description
1 polymer ?
#
loop_
_entity_poly.entity_id
_entity_poly.type
_entity_poly.pdbx_seq_one_letter_code
_entity_poly.pdbx_strand_id
1 'polypeptide(L)'
;MIKLRDDVIFKNPQSRIRECCEIEVCQGYDDRHSINHKLTQQDINAANELNAMIDRYDNSESKRLLSVSKNISSLLSSIPNTDIYSISNKEWLRLRSKIGKLLTEFLSIKGIGLAKTTKILHLKRPNLIPVLDSFIVKFLLDIDISDEERDSHANIGLQTLDRIREIMIKQRLAFEKLVGQMRDLPIKLTPLRMFDILCWTAEKWDIRRIHSAPYGIPSKSLLSLSKSKKDAAFVTQEIGSHDRYVVFEDLERTTCPKMHHTSCFYYKRWLRNRTTTTNWHGPYKSKEKAWQTCKRLALKSGFKPSKHKCVG
;
A
#
# COMPACT_ATOMS: atom_id res chain seq x y z
N MET A 1 -15.05 15.90 6.68
CA MET A 1 -15.42 14.52 7.03
C MET A 1 -15.67 13.75 5.74
N ILE A 2 -15.09 12.55 5.61
CA ILE A 2 -15.25 11.66 4.45
C ILE A 2 -15.70 10.28 4.95
N LYS A 3 -16.77 9.74 4.37
CA LYS A 3 -17.33 8.44 4.68
C LYS A 3 -17.04 7.47 3.53
N LEU A 4 -16.20 6.46 3.75
CA LEU A 4 -15.84 5.47 2.73
C LEU A 4 -16.77 4.24 2.76
N ARG A 5 -17.19 3.83 3.97
CA ARG A 5 -18.16 2.79 4.25
C ARG A 5 -19.08 3.26 5.38
N ASP A 6 -20.15 2.52 5.68
CA ASP A 6 -21.08 2.92 6.74
C ASP A 6 -20.43 2.97 8.12
N ASP A 7 -19.45 2.10 8.34
CA ASP A 7 -18.67 1.96 9.57
C ASP A 7 -17.33 2.72 9.54
N VAL A 8 -16.93 3.30 8.40
CA VAL A 8 -15.62 3.96 8.26
C VAL A 8 -15.78 5.42 7.84
N ILE A 9 -15.57 6.30 8.81
CA ILE A 9 -15.66 7.75 8.65
C ILE A 9 -14.37 8.42 9.07
N PHE A 10 -13.73 9.14 8.15
CA PHE A 10 -12.58 9.99 8.44
C PHE A 10 -13.05 11.37 8.89
N LYS A 11 -12.90 11.67 10.18
CA LYS A 11 -13.17 13.01 10.73
C LYS A 11 -12.10 14.02 10.30
N ASN A 12 -10.85 13.57 10.23
CA ASN A 12 -9.70 14.36 9.78
C ASN A 12 -8.93 13.62 8.66
N PRO A 13 -9.45 13.62 7.41
CA PRO A 13 -8.81 12.95 6.29
C PRO A 13 -7.45 13.59 5.90
N GLN A 14 -7.27 14.90 6.14
CA GLN A 14 -6.05 15.62 5.78
C GLN A 14 -4.82 15.04 6.51
N SER A 15 -4.93 14.80 7.81
CA SER A 15 -3.84 14.23 8.61
C SER A 15 -3.36 12.90 8.03
N ARG A 16 -4.29 12.09 7.55
CA ARG A 16 -3.97 10.76 6.99
C ARG A 16 -3.28 10.82 5.65
N ILE A 17 -3.73 11.73 4.82
CA ILE A 17 -3.11 11.94 3.51
C ILE A 17 -1.70 12.52 3.71
N ARG A 18 -1.51 13.48 4.62
CA ARG A 18 -0.19 14.05 4.93
C ARG A 18 0.78 12.98 5.45
N GLU A 19 0.36 12.16 6.41
CA GLU A 19 1.17 11.03 6.89
C GLU A 19 1.59 10.08 5.76
N CYS A 20 0.72 9.83 4.79
CA CYS A 20 1.07 9.01 3.62
C CYS A 20 2.04 9.72 2.69
N CYS A 21 1.85 11.04 2.48
CA CYS A 21 2.71 11.83 1.61
C CYS A 21 4.12 12.08 2.18
N GLU A 22 4.30 11.95 3.51
CA GLU A 22 5.62 11.98 4.15
C GLU A 22 6.45 10.72 3.85
N ILE A 23 5.82 9.67 3.33
CA ILE A 23 6.51 8.46 2.91
C ILE A 23 7.15 8.73 1.54
N GLU A 24 8.48 8.70 1.47
CA GLU A 24 9.28 8.94 0.26
C GLU A 24 8.78 8.20 -0.99
N VAL A 25 8.28 6.96 -0.79
CA VAL A 25 7.69 6.11 -1.85
C VAL A 25 6.46 6.75 -2.52
N CYS A 26 5.62 7.46 -1.76
CA CYS A 26 4.45 8.12 -2.32
C CYS A 26 4.85 9.36 -3.13
N GLN A 27 5.82 10.13 -2.64
CA GLN A 27 6.27 11.36 -3.32
C GLN A 27 6.84 11.05 -4.70
N GLY A 28 7.77 10.09 -4.81
CA GLY A 28 8.40 9.74 -6.09
C GLY A 28 7.42 9.25 -7.15
N TYR A 29 6.36 8.53 -6.77
CA TYR A 29 5.36 8.01 -7.68
C TYR A 29 4.36 9.09 -8.14
N ASP A 30 3.80 9.85 -7.20
CA ASP A 30 2.69 10.76 -7.47
C ASP A 30 3.12 12.00 -8.28
N ASP A 31 4.42 12.30 -8.36
CA ASP A 31 4.97 13.34 -9.23
C ASP A 31 5.18 12.91 -10.70
N ARG A 32 5.04 11.62 -11.00
CA ARG A 32 5.38 11.04 -12.32
C ARG A 32 4.20 10.74 -13.23
N HIS A 33 3.10 11.44 -13.08
CA HIS A 33 1.97 11.25 -13.99
C HIS A 33 2.38 11.55 -15.43
N SER A 34 2.18 10.59 -16.33
CA SER A 34 2.38 10.76 -17.75
C SER A 34 1.08 10.51 -18.52
N ILE A 35 0.30 11.59 -18.69
CA ILE A 35 -1.02 11.56 -19.35
C ILE A 35 -0.84 11.38 -20.86
N ASN A 36 -0.24 10.30 -21.28
CA ASN A 36 -0.11 9.90 -22.67
C ASN A 36 -0.66 8.50 -22.87
N HIS A 37 -0.58 7.98 -24.09
CA HIS A 37 -1.10 6.66 -24.42
C HIS A 37 -0.01 5.57 -24.49
N LYS A 38 1.26 5.96 -24.48
CA LYS A 38 2.37 5.03 -24.66
C LYS A 38 2.75 4.37 -23.34
N LEU A 39 2.84 3.05 -23.32
CA LEU A 39 3.45 2.31 -22.24
C LEU A 39 4.97 2.25 -22.46
N THR A 40 5.74 2.67 -21.50
CA THR A 40 7.20 2.78 -21.57
C THR A 40 7.88 2.15 -20.35
N GLN A 41 9.20 1.93 -20.44
CA GLN A 41 9.99 1.47 -19.29
C GLN A 41 9.94 2.47 -18.11
N GLN A 42 9.80 3.77 -18.40
CA GLN A 42 9.68 4.80 -17.35
C GLN A 42 8.42 4.62 -16.51
N ASP A 43 7.30 4.20 -17.12
CA ASP A 43 6.06 3.92 -16.40
C ASP A 43 6.20 2.70 -15.47
N ILE A 44 6.92 1.67 -15.93
CA ILE A 44 7.23 0.48 -15.15
C ILE A 44 8.11 0.85 -13.94
N ASN A 45 9.14 1.66 -14.17
CA ASN A 45 10.03 2.14 -13.12
C ASN A 45 9.27 2.97 -12.09
N ALA A 46 8.40 3.89 -12.53
CA ALA A 46 7.56 4.70 -11.64
C ALA A 46 6.59 3.82 -10.83
N ALA A 47 5.96 2.83 -11.45
CA ALA A 47 5.10 1.88 -10.72
C ALA A 47 5.88 1.09 -9.66
N ASN A 48 7.14 0.74 -9.93
CA ASN A 48 8.03 0.07 -8.97
C ASN A 48 8.39 0.96 -7.78
N GLU A 49 8.42 2.27 -7.92
CA GLU A 49 8.57 3.19 -6.78
C GLU A 49 7.40 3.06 -5.80
N LEU A 50 6.19 2.79 -6.29
CA LEU A 50 5.04 2.45 -5.44
C LEU A 50 4.97 0.94 -5.10
N ASN A 51 6.10 0.24 -5.11
CA ASN A 51 6.19 -1.20 -4.80
C ASN A 51 5.32 -2.08 -5.72
N ALA A 52 5.31 -1.82 -7.03
CA ALA A 52 4.69 -2.75 -7.99
C ALA A 52 5.45 -4.07 -8.08
N MET A 53 6.75 -4.06 -7.73
CA MET A 53 7.62 -5.24 -7.73
C MET A 53 7.69 -5.96 -9.09
N ILE A 54 7.60 -5.21 -10.20
CA ILE A 54 7.79 -5.71 -11.55
C ILE A 54 9.27 -6.08 -11.69
N ASP A 55 9.56 -7.23 -12.26
CA ASP A 55 10.89 -7.83 -12.39
C ASP A 55 11.58 -8.26 -11.08
N ARG A 56 10.90 -8.17 -9.92
CA ARG A 56 11.53 -8.56 -8.65
C ARG A 56 11.77 -10.07 -8.53
N TYR A 57 10.84 -10.87 -9.04
CA TYR A 57 10.86 -12.33 -8.93
C TYR A 57 11.02 -13.03 -10.28
N ASP A 58 10.70 -12.34 -11.36
CA ASP A 58 10.81 -12.81 -12.74
C ASP A 58 11.30 -11.65 -13.61
N ASN A 59 12.59 -11.62 -13.92
CA ASN A 59 13.28 -10.57 -14.67
C ASN A 59 12.77 -10.36 -16.12
N SER A 60 11.66 -11.01 -16.50
CA SER A 60 11.07 -10.89 -17.81
C SER A 60 9.69 -10.25 -17.85
N GLU A 61 9.16 -9.83 -16.70
CA GLU A 61 7.83 -9.20 -16.62
C GLU A 61 7.76 -7.89 -17.42
N SER A 62 8.76 -7.01 -17.28
CA SER A 62 8.83 -5.76 -18.05
C SER A 62 8.95 -6.01 -19.53
N LYS A 63 9.74 -7.01 -19.97
CA LYS A 63 9.87 -7.39 -21.38
C LYS A 63 8.53 -7.83 -21.95
N ARG A 64 7.77 -8.67 -21.21
CA ARG A 64 6.43 -9.10 -21.62
C ARG A 64 5.45 -7.93 -21.71
N LEU A 65 5.47 -7.02 -20.73
CA LEU A 65 4.65 -5.81 -20.77
C LEU A 65 4.96 -4.94 -21.99
N LEU A 66 6.24 -4.72 -22.28
CA LEU A 66 6.66 -3.89 -23.40
C LEU A 66 6.39 -4.56 -24.76
N SER A 67 6.39 -5.90 -24.86
CA SER A 67 6.07 -6.61 -26.08
C SER A 67 4.62 -6.40 -26.53
N VAL A 68 3.69 -6.18 -25.60
CA VAL A 68 2.27 -5.88 -25.90
C VAL A 68 1.93 -4.38 -25.79
N SER A 69 2.94 -3.53 -25.63
CA SER A 69 2.75 -2.07 -25.42
C SER A 69 1.95 -1.38 -26.52
N LYS A 70 2.04 -1.86 -27.78
CA LYS A 70 1.26 -1.32 -28.91
C LYS A 70 -0.25 -1.53 -28.71
N ASN A 71 -0.66 -2.73 -28.29
CA ASN A 71 -2.07 -3.05 -28.00
C ASN A 71 -2.58 -2.24 -26.83
N ILE A 72 -1.82 -2.20 -25.73
CA ILE A 72 -2.13 -1.41 -24.55
C ILE A 72 -2.27 0.07 -24.90
N SER A 73 -1.35 0.62 -25.69
CA SER A 73 -1.38 2.02 -26.14
C SER A 73 -2.61 2.32 -26.99
N SER A 74 -3.00 1.41 -27.88
CA SER A 74 -4.23 1.52 -28.67
C SER A 74 -5.48 1.57 -27.78
N LEU A 75 -5.58 0.68 -26.78
CA LEU A 75 -6.70 0.70 -25.84
C LEU A 75 -6.72 1.97 -25.01
N LEU A 76 -5.57 2.41 -24.48
CA LEU A 76 -5.42 3.64 -23.70
C LEU A 76 -5.82 4.90 -24.50
N SER A 77 -5.57 4.94 -25.81
CA SER A 77 -5.96 6.08 -26.64
C SER A 77 -7.47 6.32 -26.68
N SER A 78 -8.26 5.28 -26.47
CA SER A 78 -9.72 5.31 -26.43
C SER A 78 -10.31 5.66 -25.06
N ILE A 79 -9.46 5.79 -24.03
CA ILE A 79 -9.84 6.05 -22.64
C ILE A 79 -9.35 7.46 -22.25
N PRO A 80 -10.27 8.43 -22.03
CA PRO A 80 -9.89 9.79 -21.64
C PRO A 80 -9.32 9.84 -20.22
N ASN A 81 -8.56 10.88 -19.89
CA ASN A 81 -8.24 11.21 -18.51
C ASN A 81 -9.28 12.21 -18.00
N THR A 82 -10.33 11.71 -17.38
CA THR A 82 -11.45 12.49 -16.85
C THR A 82 -11.78 12.04 -15.44
N ASP A 83 -12.38 12.91 -14.65
CA ASP A 83 -12.76 12.58 -13.28
C ASP A 83 -13.85 11.51 -13.24
N ILE A 84 -13.58 10.39 -12.59
CA ILE A 84 -14.48 9.23 -12.52
C ILE A 84 -15.89 9.59 -12.02
N TYR A 85 -16.00 10.58 -11.15
CA TYR A 85 -17.27 11.03 -10.57
C TYR A 85 -18.01 12.09 -11.42
N SER A 86 -17.40 12.62 -12.48
CA SER A 86 -18.03 13.59 -13.38
C SER A 86 -18.67 12.96 -14.61
N ILE A 87 -18.39 11.68 -14.86
CA ILE A 87 -18.88 10.92 -16.01
C ILE A 87 -20.35 10.55 -15.81
N SER A 88 -21.21 10.78 -16.81
CA SER A 88 -22.59 10.30 -16.81
C SER A 88 -22.68 8.76 -16.74
N ASN A 89 -23.79 8.23 -16.24
CA ASN A 89 -23.96 6.77 -16.17
C ASN A 89 -23.88 6.09 -17.55
N LYS A 90 -24.43 6.74 -18.59
CA LYS A 90 -24.38 6.21 -19.97
C LYS A 90 -22.95 6.15 -20.50
N GLU A 91 -22.17 7.17 -20.28
CA GLU A 91 -20.76 7.23 -20.67
C GLU A 91 -19.90 6.27 -19.84
N TRP A 92 -20.21 6.16 -18.54
CA TRP A 92 -19.54 5.22 -17.65
C TRP A 92 -19.64 3.77 -18.14
N LEU A 93 -20.82 3.33 -18.52
CA LEU A 93 -21.00 1.96 -19.05
C LEU A 93 -20.14 1.70 -20.28
N ARG A 94 -20.02 2.66 -21.19
CA ARG A 94 -19.15 2.56 -22.37
C ARG A 94 -17.68 2.52 -21.99
N LEU A 95 -17.28 3.39 -21.08
CA LEU A 95 -15.89 3.52 -20.62
C LEU A 95 -15.47 2.31 -19.78
N ARG A 96 -16.35 1.81 -18.93
CA ARG A 96 -16.17 0.60 -18.12
C ARG A 96 -15.83 -0.60 -19.00
N SER A 97 -16.53 -0.78 -20.14
CA SER A 97 -16.21 -1.85 -21.10
C SER A 97 -14.80 -1.71 -21.68
N LYS A 98 -14.36 -0.49 -22.01
CA LYS A 98 -13.02 -0.22 -22.52
C LYS A 98 -11.95 -0.47 -21.45
N ILE A 99 -12.20 -0.04 -20.21
CA ILE A 99 -11.32 -0.32 -19.08
C ILE A 99 -11.22 -1.83 -18.82
N GLY A 100 -12.34 -2.55 -18.92
CA GLY A 100 -12.35 -4.01 -18.79
C GLY A 100 -11.43 -4.71 -19.81
N LYS A 101 -11.52 -4.32 -21.08
CA LYS A 101 -10.60 -4.82 -22.12
C LYS A 101 -9.14 -4.51 -21.79
N LEU A 102 -8.86 -3.30 -21.33
CA LEU A 102 -7.50 -2.90 -20.95
C LEU A 102 -6.99 -3.70 -19.74
N LEU A 103 -7.80 -3.91 -18.72
CA LEU A 103 -7.44 -4.76 -17.57
C LEU A 103 -7.17 -6.20 -18.01
N THR A 104 -8.02 -6.77 -18.85
CA THR A 104 -7.84 -8.13 -19.37
C THR A 104 -6.52 -8.27 -20.14
N GLU A 105 -6.17 -7.29 -20.98
CA GLU A 105 -4.90 -7.29 -21.72
C GLU A 105 -3.69 -7.32 -20.77
N PHE A 106 -3.67 -6.51 -19.72
CA PHE A 106 -2.60 -6.54 -18.70
C PHE A 106 -2.58 -7.84 -17.91
N LEU A 107 -3.75 -8.32 -17.49
CA LEU A 107 -3.86 -9.51 -16.65
C LEU A 107 -3.58 -10.81 -17.40
N SER A 108 -3.63 -10.83 -18.74
CA SER A 108 -3.19 -11.96 -19.54
C SER A 108 -1.67 -12.17 -19.47
N ILE A 109 -0.90 -11.15 -19.09
CA ILE A 109 0.56 -11.21 -19.02
C ILE A 109 0.98 -11.94 -17.74
N LYS A 110 1.72 -13.04 -17.90
CA LYS A 110 2.23 -13.81 -16.74
C LYS A 110 3.01 -12.92 -15.77
N GLY A 111 2.65 -12.98 -14.48
CA GLY A 111 3.29 -12.22 -13.39
C GLY A 111 2.68 -10.83 -13.16
N ILE A 112 1.82 -10.33 -14.05
CA ILE A 112 1.16 -9.03 -13.92
C ILE A 112 -0.24 -9.22 -13.32
N GLY A 113 -0.40 -8.86 -12.06
CA GLY A 113 -1.68 -8.87 -11.35
C GLY A 113 -2.34 -7.49 -11.32
N LEU A 114 -3.54 -7.40 -10.71
CA LEU A 114 -4.36 -6.18 -10.66
C LEU A 114 -3.60 -4.98 -10.04
N ALA A 115 -2.87 -5.20 -8.95
CA ALA A 115 -2.11 -4.14 -8.29
C ALA A 115 -0.99 -3.56 -9.18
N LYS A 116 -0.22 -4.41 -9.88
CA LYS A 116 0.80 -3.97 -10.84
C LYS A 116 0.17 -3.18 -12.00
N THR A 117 -0.91 -3.74 -12.56
CA THR A 117 -1.68 -3.14 -13.66
C THR A 117 -2.17 -1.75 -13.30
N THR A 118 -2.87 -1.61 -12.17
CA THR A 118 -3.50 -0.34 -11.81
C THR A 118 -2.50 0.72 -11.38
N LYS A 119 -1.34 0.34 -10.83
CA LYS A 119 -0.24 1.28 -10.58
C LYS A 119 0.29 1.91 -11.88
N ILE A 120 0.43 1.13 -12.95
CA ILE A 120 0.82 1.65 -14.25
C ILE A 120 -0.31 2.52 -14.85
N LEU A 121 -1.54 2.03 -14.78
CA LEU A 121 -2.69 2.72 -15.39
C LEU A 121 -3.05 4.02 -14.67
N HIS A 122 -2.84 4.10 -13.36
CA HIS A 122 -3.01 5.33 -12.60
C HIS A 122 -2.08 6.45 -13.10
N LEU A 123 -0.82 6.14 -13.41
CA LEU A 123 0.10 7.12 -14.01
C LEU A 123 -0.42 7.70 -15.32
N LYS A 124 -1.19 6.91 -16.09
CA LYS A 124 -1.76 7.31 -17.39
C LYS A 124 -3.12 7.99 -17.26
N ARG A 125 -3.91 7.63 -16.27
CA ARG A 125 -5.29 8.09 -16.07
C ARG A 125 -5.54 8.35 -14.57
N PRO A 126 -4.82 9.31 -13.95
CA PRO A 126 -4.84 9.52 -12.50
C PRO A 126 -6.20 9.99 -11.96
N ASN A 127 -7.06 10.55 -12.81
CA ASN A 127 -8.39 10.96 -12.43
C ASN A 127 -9.46 9.88 -12.62
N LEU A 128 -9.12 8.78 -13.30
CA LEU A 128 -10.07 7.77 -13.74
C LEU A 128 -9.80 6.39 -13.16
N ILE A 129 -8.54 5.99 -13.09
CA ILE A 129 -8.13 4.65 -12.65
C ILE A 129 -7.32 4.79 -11.35
N PRO A 130 -7.89 4.38 -10.19
CA PRO A 130 -7.17 4.38 -8.90
C PRO A 130 -6.13 3.26 -8.86
N VAL A 131 -5.26 3.32 -7.87
CA VAL A 131 -4.42 2.18 -7.51
C VAL A 131 -5.29 1.16 -6.77
N LEU A 132 -5.40 -0.06 -7.31
CA LEU A 132 -6.17 -1.16 -6.72
C LEU A 132 -5.20 -2.26 -6.26
N ASP A 133 -4.80 -2.21 -5.01
CA ASP A 133 -4.11 -3.32 -4.37
C ASP A 133 -5.10 -4.22 -3.59
N SER A 134 -4.58 -5.31 -3.03
CA SER A 134 -5.39 -6.26 -2.24
C SER A 134 -6.10 -5.60 -1.06
N PHE A 135 -5.49 -4.60 -0.43
CA PHE A 135 -6.09 -3.89 0.71
C PHE A 135 -7.32 -3.07 0.27
N ILE A 136 -7.24 -2.38 -0.85
CA ILE A 136 -8.35 -1.57 -1.36
C ILE A 136 -9.50 -2.44 -1.84
N VAL A 137 -9.20 -3.54 -2.55
CA VAL A 137 -10.22 -4.51 -2.99
C VAL A 137 -10.93 -5.11 -1.78
N LYS A 138 -10.18 -5.60 -0.79
CA LYS A 138 -10.74 -6.16 0.44
C LYS A 138 -11.57 -5.15 1.21
N PHE A 139 -11.06 -3.93 1.37
CA PHE A 139 -11.78 -2.87 2.06
C PHE A 139 -13.13 -2.53 1.42
N LEU A 140 -13.20 -2.47 0.08
CA LEU A 140 -14.40 -2.02 -0.64
C LEU A 140 -15.40 -3.14 -0.95
N LEU A 141 -14.92 -4.36 -1.19
CA LEU A 141 -15.74 -5.49 -1.63
C LEU A 141 -15.77 -6.66 -0.64
N ASP A 142 -14.93 -6.64 0.40
CA ASP A 142 -14.71 -7.76 1.34
C ASP A 142 -14.22 -9.04 0.64
N ILE A 143 -13.48 -8.88 -0.46
CA ILE A 143 -12.91 -9.97 -1.27
C ILE A 143 -11.41 -10.02 -1.02
N ASP A 144 -10.86 -11.18 -0.68
CA ASP A 144 -9.43 -11.42 -0.72
C ASP A 144 -9.05 -11.88 -2.13
N ILE A 145 -8.43 -10.99 -2.90
CA ILE A 145 -8.11 -11.24 -4.31
C ILE A 145 -7.09 -12.36 -4.50
N SER A 146 -6.34 -12.73 -3.45
CA SER A 146 -5.38 -13.83 -3.51
C SER A 146 -6.06 -15.20 -3.57
N ASP A 147 -7.30 -15.28 -3.09
CA ASP A 147 -8.10 -16.51 -3.06
C ASP A 147 -8.92 -16.71 -4.35
N GLU A 148 -8.91 -15.69 -5.23
CA GLU A 148 -9.70 -15.66 -6.43
C GLU A 148 -8.91 -16.15 -7.66
N GLU A 149 -9.61 -16.82 -8.58
CA GLU A 149 -9.05 -17.22 -9.86
C GLU A 149 -8.62 -15.98 -10.67
N ARG A 150 -7.50 -16.10 -11.34
CA ARG A 150 -6.88 -15.00 -12.10
C ARG A 150 -7.83 -14.39 -13.15
N ASP A 151 -8.67 -15.21 -13.77
CA ASP A 151 -9.61 -14.77 -14.79
C ASP A 151 -10.72 -13.87 -14.23
N SER A 152 -10.99 -13.95 -12.92
CA SER A 152 -11.95 -13.09 -12.24
C SER A 152 -11.38 -11.69 -11.92
N HIS A 153 -10.05 -11.51 -11.90
CA HIS A 153 -9.42 -10.27 -11.45
C HIS A 153 -9.81 -9.02 -12.23
N ALA A 154 -10.07 -9.15 -13.55
CA ALA A 154 -10.54 -8.02 -14.35
C ALA A 154 -11.95 -7.57 -13.90
N ASN A 155 -12.83 -8.53 -13.63
CA ASN A 155 -14.18 -8.25 -13.15
C ASN A 155 -14.17 -7.66 -11.73
N ILE A 156 -13.34 -8.20 -10.83
CA ILE A 156 -13.13 -7.66 -9.49
C ILE A 156 -12.63 -6.21 -9.56
N GLY A 157 -11.65 -5.93 -10.44
CA GLY A 157 -11.17 -4.58 -10.69
C GLY A 157 -12.29 -3.64 -11.14
N LEU A 158 -13.17 -4.07 -12.05
CA LEU A 158 -14.32 -3.29 -12.51
C LEU A 158 -15.38 -3.07 -11.42
N GLN A 159 -15.68 -4.07 -10.62
CA GLN A 159 -16.60 -3.93 -9.47
C GLN A 159 -16.03 -2.95 -8.43
N THR A 160 -14.73 -3.00 -8.19
CA THR A 160 -14.05 -2.05 -7.30
C THR A 160 -14.15 -0.62 -7.84
N LEU A 161 -13.95 -0.42 -9.15
CA LEU A 161 -14.13 0.88 -9.81
C LEU A 161 -15.56 1.39 -9.72
N ASP A 162 -16.56 0.53 -9.92
CA ASP A 162 -17.97 0.89 -9.77
C ASP A 162 -18.26 1.38 -8.35
N ARG A 163 -17.74 0.67 -7.34
CA ARG A 163 -17.90 1.04 -5.94
C ARG A 163 -17.21 2.36 -5.59
N ILE A 164 -16.00 2.57 -6.07
CA ILE A 164 -15.27 3.84 -5.90
C ILE A 164 -16.06 4.99 -6.52
N ARG A 165 -16.52 4.83 -7.75
CA ARG A 165 -17.30 5.85 -8.45
C ARG A 165 -18.55 6.22 -7.67
N GLU A 166 -19.31 5.23 -7.18
CA GLU A 166 -20.52 5.45 -6.38
C GLU A 166 -20.22 6.31 -5.15
N ILE A 167 -19.19 5.98 -4.40
CA ILE A 167 -18.79 6.70 -3.19
C ILE A 167 -18.35 8.13 -3.54
N MET A 168 -17.54 8.29 -4.58
CA MET A 168 -17.04 9.60 -4.98
C MET A 168 -18.14 10.52 -5.52
N ILE A 169 -19.12 10.01 -6.25
CA ILE A 169 -20.30 10.79 -6.67
C ILE A 169 -21.06 11.31 -5.44
N LYS A 170 -21.32 10.44 -4.47
CA LYS A 170 -22.04 10.80 -3.22
C LYS A 170 -21.30 11.84 -2.38
N GLN A 171 -19.98 11.89 -2.47
CA GLN A 171 -19.15 12.74 -1.62
C GLN A 171 -18.29 13.74 -2.41
N ARG A 172 -18.68 14.04 -3.63
CA ARG A 172 -17.93 14.92 -4.54
C ARG A 172 -17.46 16.19 -3.87
N LEU A 173 -18.37 16.95 -3.25
CA LEU A 173 -18.04 18.22 -2.60
C LEU A 173 -17.04 18.08 -1.45
N ALA A 174 -17.09 16.94 -0.72
CA ALA A 174 -16.14 16.68 0.35
C ALA A 174 -14.72 16.43 -0.19
N PHE A 175 -14.58 15.73 -1.32
CA PHE A 175 -13.29 15.51 -1.98
C PHE A 175 -12.77 16.79 -2.63
N GLU A 176 -13.61 17.58 -3.29
CA GLU A 176 -13.22 18.90 -3.86
C GLU A 176 -12.71 19.85 -2.75
N LYS A 177 -13.40 19.88 -1.60
CA LYS A 177 -12.93 20.65 -0.43
C LYS A 177 -11.60 20.11 0.09
N LEU A 178 -11.43 18.79 0.15
CA LEU A 178 -10.20 18.15 0.61
C LEU A 178 -9.01 18.51 -0.29
N VAL A 179 -9.18 18.51 -1.62
CA VAL A 179 -8.16 18.98 -2.57
C VAL A 179 -7.75 20.41 -2.27
N GLY A 180 -8.74 21.29 -2.03
CA GLY A 180 -8.47 22.68 -1.66
C GLY A 180 -7.62 22.82 -0.39
N GLN A 181 -7.82 21.93 0.58
CA GLN A 181 -7.11 21.90 1.88
C GLN A 181 -5.71 21.27 1.80
N MET A 182 -5.37 20.62 0.69
CA MET A 182 -4.09 19.93 0.47
C MET A 182 -3.20 20.62 -0.55
N ARG A 183 -3.51 21.88 -0.92
CA ARG A 183 -2.75 22.67 -1.94
C ARG A 183 -1.31 22.97 -1.52
N ASP A 184 -1.02 22.94 -0.23
CA ASP A 184 0.30 23.16 0.35
C ASP A 184 1.22 21.94 0.28
N LEU A 185 0.70 20.78 -0.13
CA LEU A 185 1.55 19.61 -0.32
C LEU A 185 2.52 19.83 -1.48
N PRO A 186 3.76 19.30 -1.38
CA PRO A 186 4.73 19.38 -2.47
C PRO A 186 4.29 18.61 -3.73
N ILE A 187 3.36 17.67 -3.60
CA ILE A 187 2.81 16.83 -4.67
C ILE A 187 1.35 17.14 -4.93
N LYS A 188 0.93 17.08 -6.20
CA LYS A 188 -0.45 17.30 -6.61
C LYS A 188 -1.22 15.99 -6.65
N LEU A 189 -1.97 15.70 -5.58
CA LEU A 189 -2.84 14.53 -5.53
C LEU A 189 -4.18 14.82 -6.21
N THR A 190 -4.65 13.86 -7.03
CA THR A 190 -6.03 13.89 -7.53
C THR A 190 -7.01 13.49 -6.43
N PRO A 191 -8.30 13.89 -6.53
CA PRO A 191 -9.34 13.41 -5.61
C PRO A 191 -9.37 11.88 -5.52
N LEU A 192 -9.16 11.20 -6.66
CA LEU A 192 -9.15 9.75 -6.75
C LEU A 192 -7.95 9.14 -6.02
N ARG A 193 -6.77 9.77 -6.13
CA ARG A 193 -5.58 9.34 -5.39
C ARG A 193 -5.74 9.53 -3.89
N MET A 194 -6.36 10.62 -3.46
CA MET A 194 -6.70 10.83 -2.04
C MET A 194 -7.67 9.77 -1.54
N PHE A 195 -8.63 9.37 -2.37
CA PHE A 195 -9.57 8.30 -2.05
C PHE A 195 -8.84 6.97 -1.82
N ASP A 196 -7.97 6.55 -2.74
CA ASP A 196 -7.26 5.26 -2.60
C ASP A 196 -6.30 5.24 -1.40
N ILE A 197 -5.64 6.37 -1.10
CA ILE A 197 -4.84 6.52 0.12
C ILE A 197 -5.68 6.32 1.38
N LEU A 198 -6.88 6.91 1.43
CA LEU A 198 -7.77 6.76 2.59
C LEU A 198 -8.27 5.31 2.73
N CYS A 199 -8.64 4.65 1.63
CA CYS A 199 -9.03 3.23 1.65
C CYS A 199 -7.90 2.34 2.14
N TRP A 200 -6.70 2.53 1.59
CA TRP A 200 -5.51 1.78 1.99
C TRP A 200 -5.17 1.97 3.46
N THR A 201 -5.28 3.20 3.97
CA THR A 201 -5.04 3.49 5.38
C THR A 201 -6.13 2.89 6.27
N ALA A 202 -7.39 2.88 5.83
CA ALA A 202 -8.49 2.31 6.58
C ALA A 202 -8.31 0.80 6.76
N GLU A 203 -8.10 0.04 5.69
CA GLU A 203 -7.91 -1.41 5.73
C GLU A 203 -6.69 -1.79 6.57
N LYS A 204 -5.59 -1.10 6.33
CA LYS A 204 -4.37 -1.32 7.09
C LYS A 204 -4.54 -1.04 8.60
N TRP A 205 -5.51 -0.22 8.98
CA TRP A 205 -5.84 0.06 10.37
C TRP A 205 -6.87 -0.88 10.94
N ASP A 206 -7.79 -1.39 10.15
CA ASP A 206 -8.76 -2.40 10.59
C ASP A 206 -8.03 -3.71 10.91
N ILE A 207 -7.06 -4.12 10.08
CA ILE A 207 -6.13 -5.21 10.42
C ILE A 207 -5.38 -4.90 11.72
N ARG A 208 -5.06 -3.63 12.01
CA ARG A 208 -4.38 -3.21 13.23
C ARG A 208 -5.31 -3.03 14.43
N ARG A 209 -6.60 -2.77 14.25
CA ARG A 209 -7.57 -2.72 15.36
C ARG A 209 -7.73 -4.06 16.07
N ILE A 210 -7.51 -5.15 15.34
CA ILE A 210 -7.47 -6.48 15.96
C ILE A 210 -6.23 -6.64 16.84
N HIS A 211 -5.16 -5.85 16.64
CA HIS A 211 -3.85 -6.08 17.25
C HIS A 211 -3.21 -4.88 17.97
N SER A 212 -3.71 -3.65 17.85
CA SER A 212 -3.18 -2.50 18.61
C SER A 212 -4.03 -1.24 18.45
N ALA A 213 -4.04 -0.39 19.49
CA ALA A 213 -4.70 0.90 19.49
C ALA A 213 -4.18 1.84 18.37
N PRO A 214 -5.06 2.70 17.81
CA PRO A 214 -4.69 3.60 16.73
C PRO A 214 -3.68 4.66 17.17
N TYR A 215 -2.93 5.16 16.19
CA TYR A 215 -2.01 6.27 16.35
C TYR A 215 -2.51 7.35 17.30
N GLY A 216 -1.82 7.49 18.40
CA GLY A 216 -1.66 8.73 19.11
C GLY A 216 -2.62 9.08 20.22
N ILE A 217 -3.62 8.27 20.62
CA ILE A 217 -4.31 8.44 21.92
C ILE A 217 -5.02 7.12 22.28
N PRO A 218 -4.67 6.44 23.36
CA PRO A 218 -5.48 5.33 23.85
C PRO A 218 -6.83 5.89 24.30
N SER A 219 -7.93 5.46 23.66
CA SER A 219 -9.25 5.75 24.21
C SER A 219 -9.35 5.07 25.58
N LYS A 220 -9.82 5.78 26.59
CA LYS A 220 -9.98 5.27 27.98
C LYS A 220 -10.76 3.94 28.06
N SER A 221 -11.52 3.60 27.03
CA SER A 221 -12.30 2.36 26.95
C SER A 221 -11.49 1.11 26.64
N LEU A 222 -10.28 1.22 26.07
CA LEU A 222 -9.42 0.06 25.76
C LEU A 222 -8.49 -0.30 26.91
N LEU A 223 -8.26 0.61 27.86
CA LEU A 223 -7.48 0.34 29.09
C LEU A 223 -8.18 -0.63 30.04
N SER A 224 -9.49 -0.85 29.89
CA SER A 224 -10.25 -1.77 30.71
C SER A 224 -10.12 -3.25 30.27
N LEU A 225 -9.52 -3.52 29.10
CA LEU A 225 -9.35 -4.87 28.56
C LEU A 225 -7.91 -5.43 28.71
N SER A 226 -6.94 -4.62 29.13
CA SER A 226 -5.60 -5.11 29.41
C SER A 226 -5.53 -5.63 30.86
N LYS A 227 -5.62 -6.95 31.02
CA LYS A 227 -5.52 -7.62 32.33
C LYS A 227 -4.11 -7.69 32.91
N SER A 228 -3.20 -6.80 32.56
CA SER A 228 -1.93 -6.74 33.28
C SER A 228 -1.22 -5.39 33.14
N LYS A 229 -1.07 -4.71 34.27
CA LYS A 229 -0.21 -3.52 34.38
C LYS A 229 1.27 -3.77 34.04
N LYS A 230 1.69 -5.02 33.91
CA LYS A 230 3.07 -5.41 33.59
C LYS A 230 3.42 -5.19 32.12
N ASP A 231 2.46 -5.33 31.20
CA ASP A 231 2.72 -5.18 29.76
C ASP A 231 2.81 -3.69 29.35
N ALA A 232 2.13 -2.80 30.06
CA ALA A 232 2.20 -1.36 29.80
C ALA A 232 3.52 -0.74 30.31
N ALA A 233 4.10 -1.27 31.38
CA ALA A 233 5.37 -0.77 31.92
C ALA A 233 6.59 -1.12 31.05
N PHE A 234 6.49 -2.16 30.20
CA PHE A 234 7.59 -2.55 29.33
C PHE A 234 7.77 -1.60 28.11
N VAL A 235 6.74 -0.87 27.73
CA VAL A 235 6.76 0.04 26.57
C VAL A 235 7.28 1.44 26.92
N THR A 236 7.27 1.82 28.19
CA THR A 236 7.65 3.17 28.64
C THR A 236 8.99 3.24 29.35
N GLN A 237 9.73 2.13 29.49
CA GLN A 237 11.10 2.21 29.98
C GLN A 237 11.98 2.94 28.98
N GLU A 238 12.46 4.09 29.39
CA GLU A 238 13.36 5.01 28.74
C GLU A 238 14.42 4.27 27.91
N ILE A 239 14.47 4.58 26.62
CA ILE A 239 15.59 4.23 25.75
C ILE A 239 16.75 5.12 26.17
N GLY A 240 17.41 4.72 27.25
CA GLY A 240 18.72 5.27 27.61
C GLY A 240 19.67 5.08 26.42
N SER A 241 20.53 6.05 26.23
CA SER A 241 21.47 6.25 25.10
C SER A 241 22.55 5.15 24.93
N HIS A 242 22.24 3.88 25.17
CA HIS A 242 23.18 2.78 24.93
C HIS A 242 22.79 2.02 23.66
N ASP A 243 23.75 1.83 22.79
CA ASP A 243 23.65 1.01 21.59
C ASP A 243 23.07 -0.36 21.93
N ARG A 244 21.92 -0.65 21.36
CA ARG A 244 21.22 -1.92 21.53
C ARG A 244 20.87 -2.51 20.18
N TYR A 245 20.82 -3.83 20.13
CA TYR A 245 20.60 -4.57 18.91
C TYR A 245 19.34 -5.42 19.01
N VAL A 246 18.67 -5.60 17.89
CA VAL A 246 17.48 -6.46 17.75
C VAL A 246 17.64 -7.35 16.52
N VAL A 247 16.97 -8.49 16.53
CA VAL A 247 17.02 -9.42 15.41
C VAL A 247 15.62 -9.58 14.85
N PHE A 248 15.46 -9.25 13.58
CA PHE A 248 14.29 -9.47 12.78
C PHE A 248 14.19 -10.93 12.38
N GLU A 249 13.01 -11.53 12.53
CA GLU A 249 12.65 -12.85 12.04
C GLU A 249 11.35 -12.74 11.23
N ASP A 250 11.38 -13.27 10.01
CA ASP A 250 10.20 -13.43 9.18
C ASP A 250 9.61 -14.82 9.44
N LEU A 251 8.42 -14.86 10.03
CA LEU A 251 7.75 -16.12 10.40
C LEU A 251 7.23 -16.87 9.17
N GLU A 252 6.98 -16.18 8.06
CA GLU A 252 6.61 -16.78 6.77
C GLU A 252 7.83 -17.32 6.01
N ARG A 253 9.03 -17.10 6.54
CA ARG A 253 10.30 -17.56 5.98
C ARG A 253 10.55 -17.13 4.53
N THR A 254 10.06 -15.95 4.15
CA THR A 254 10.29 -15.38 2.81
C THR A 254 11.59 -14.60 2.75
N THR A 255 12.11 -14.17 3.91
CA THR A 255 13.37 -13.42 4.00
C THR A 255 14.27 -13.95 5.12
N CYS A 256 15.59 -13.75 4.96
CA CYS A 256 16.55 -14.16 5.97
C CYS A 256 16.44 -13.32 7.26
N PRO A 257 16.70 -13.91 8.44
CA PRO A 257 16.84 -13.16 9.68
C PRO A 257 17.95 -12.09 9.56
N LYS A 258 17.66 -10.89 10.11
CA LYS A 258 18.56 -9.73 10.02
C LYS A 258 18.77 -9.10 11.38
N MET A 259 20.03 -8.79 11.71
CA MET A 259 20.35 -7.98 12.87
C MET A 259 20.22 -6.50 12.54
N HIS A 260 19.56 -5.76 13.43
CA HIS A 260 19.34 -4.31 13.33
C HIS A 260 19.79 -3.61 14.61
N HIS A 261 20.03 -2.31 14.51
CA HIS A 261 20.15 -1.43 15.65
C HIS A 261 18.76 -0.99 16.16
N THR A 262 18.59 -0.75 17.46
CA THR A 262 17.29 -0.32 18.01
C THR A 262 16.83 1.05 17.51
N SER A 263 17.74 1.89 17.02
CA SER A 263 17.41 3.15 16.34
C SER A 263 16.87 2.96 14.91
N CYS A 264 16.95 1.73 14.36
CA CYS A 264 16.54 1.45 13.00
C CYS A 264 15.07 1.79 12.76
N PHE A 265 14.81 2.48 11.66
CA PHE A 265 13.46 2.85 11.24
C PHE A 265 12.50 1.65 11.19
N TYR A 266 12.93 0.50 10.64
CA TYR A 266 12.11 -0.71 10.54
C TYR A 266 11.71 -1.26 11.91
N TYR A 267 12.65 -1.28 12.88
CA TYR A 267 12.35 -1.70 14.24
C TYR A 267 11.42 -0.72 14.95
N LYS A 268 11.69 0.58 14.85
CA LYS A 268 10.82 1.63 15.41
C LYS A 268 9.41 1.58 14.80
N ARG A 269 9.32 1.30 13.51
CA ARG A 269 8.05 1.11 12.81
C ARG A 269 7.32 -0.12 13.33
N TRP A 270 8.02 -1.25 13.52
CA TRP A 270 7.43 -2.46 14.07
C TRP A 270 6.97 -2.28 15.52
N LEU A 271 7.72 -1.59 16.38
CA LEU A 271 7.29 -1.29 17.74
C LEU A 271 5.94 -0.56 17.78
N ARG A 272 5.72 0.32 16.79
CA ARG A 272 4.44 1.02 16.61
C ARG A 272 3.36 0.15 15.96
N ASN A 273 3.75 -0.82 15.13
CA ASN A 273 2.88 -1.57 14.24
C ASN A 273 3.32 -3.03 14.18
N ARG A 274 3.17 -3.77 15.29
CA ARG A 274 3.50 -5.19 15.33
C ARG A 274 2.70 -5.96 14.29
N THR A 275 3.36 -6.80 13.51
CA THR A 275 2.75 -7.70 12.53
C THR A 275 2.75 -9.12 13.06
N THR A 276 1.83 -9.96 12.63
CA THR A 276 1.78 -11.39 12.99
C THR A 276 2.78 -12.22 12.20
N THR A 277 3.24 -11.71 11.05
CA THR A 277 4.16 -12.38 10.14
C THR A 277 5.63 -12.16 10.47
N THR A 278 5.92 -11.24 11.40
CA THR A 278 7.31 -10.92 11.77
C THR A 278 7.48 -10.87 13.27
N ASN A 279 8.64 -11.34 13.73
CA ASN A 279 9.03 -11.26 15.13
C ASN A 279 10.36 -10.50 15.27
N TRP A 280 10.55 -9.86 16.43
CA TRP A 280 11.76 -9.13 16.74
C TRP A 280 12.27 -9.54 18.12
N HIS A 281 13.45 -10.14 18.12
CA HIS A 281 14.10 -10.65 19.31
C HIS A 281 15.03 -9.60 19.92
N GLY A 282 15.02 -9.46 21.19
CA GLY A 282 15.80 -8.48 21.94
C GLY A 282 14.93 -7.43 22.64
N PRO A 283 15.45 -6.28 23.03
CA PRO A 283 16.77 -5.74 22.65
C PRO A 283 17.96 -6.37 23.40
N TYR A 284 19.07 -6.56 22.68
CA TYR A 284 20.32 -7.06 23.22
C TYR A 284 21.31 -5.91 23.49
N LYS A 285 21.98 -5.93 24.64
CA LYS A 285 23.04 -4.95 24.98
C LYS A 285 24.36 -5.21 24.21
N SER A 286 24.54 -6.42 23.69
CA SER A 286 25.75 -6.83 22.98
C SER A 286 25.45 -7.19 21.54
N LYS A 287 26.27 -6.67 20.62
CA LYS A 287 26.25 -6.98 19.18
C LYS A 287 26.46 -8.47 18.93
N GLU A 288 27.35 -9.11 19.72
CA GLU A 288 27.65 -10.54 19.66
C GLU A 288 26.43 -11.39 20.00
N LYS A 289 25.74 -11.09 21.11
CA LYS A 289 24.52 -11.81 21.50
C LYS A 289 23.42 -11.70 20.46
N ALA A 290 23.20 -10.51 19.90
CA ALA A 290 22.26 -10.31 18.81
C ALA A 290 22.67 -11.13 17.57
N TRP A 291 23.95 -11.11 17.21
CA TRP A 291 24.47 -11.87 16.08
C TRP A 291 24.36 -13.39 16.25
N GLN A 292 24.62 -13.92 17.44
CA GLN A 292 24.41 -15.34 17.74
C GLN A 292 22.93 -15.73 17.61
N THR A 293 22.02 -14.87 18.08
CA THR A 293 20.59 -15.10 17.88
C THR A 293 20.22 -15.09 16.40
N CYS A 294 20.73 -14.13 15.62
CA CYS A 294 20.51 -14.06 14.17
C CYS A 294 20.98 -15.32 13.45
N LYS A 295 22.20 -15.83 13.80
CA LYS A 295 22.73 -17.10 13.27
C LYS A 295 21.84 -18.29 13.58
N ARG A 296 21.39 -18.43 14.84
CA ARG A 296 20.53 -19.52 15.27
C ARG A 296 19.20 -19.53 14.54
N LEU A 297 18.56 -18.37 14.37
CA LEU A 297 17.31 -18.24 13.61
C LEU A 297 17.52 -18.54 12.14
N ALA A 298 18.61 -18.08 11.55
CA ALA A 298 18.95 -18.34 10.16
C ALA A 298 19.17 -19.85 9.91
N LEU A 299 19.89 -20.52 10.81
CA LEU A 299 20.09 -21.98 10.74
C LEU A 299 18.75 -22.73 10.80
N LYS A 300 17.87 -22.32 11.70
CA LYS A 300 16.53 -22.92 11.86
C LYS A 300 15.65 -22.75 10.62
N SER A 301 15.80 -21.65 9.91
CA SER A 301 15.00 -21.32 8.72
C SER A 301 15.68 -21.68 7.39
N GLY A 302 16.91 -22.23 7.42
CA GLY A 302 17.66 -22.60 6.20
C GLY A 302 18.27 -21.42 5.47
N PHE A 303 18.35 -20.24 6.09
CA PHE A 303 18.93 -19.04 5.50
C PHE A 303 20.35 -18.74 6.02
N LYS A 304 21.05 -17.86 5.31
CA LYS A 304 22.27 -17.24 5.83
C LYS A 304 21.91 -16.02 6.69
N PRO A 305 22.53 -15.84 7.87
CA PRO A 305 22.30 -14.66 8.69
C PRO A 305 22.83 -13.41 7.99
N SER A 306 22.15 -12.28 8.16
CA SER A 306 22.61 -11.02 7.58
C SER A 306 22.55 -9.87 8.59
N LYS A 307 23.33 -8.81 8.31
CA LYS A 307 23.27 -7.55 9.04
C LYS A 307 22.55 -6.53 8.18
N HIS A 308 21.64 -5.78 8.77
CA HIS A 308 21.06 -4.62 8.09
C HIS A 308 22.07 -3.46 8.07
N LYS A 309 22.00 -2.61 7.07
CA LYS A 309 22.91 -1.44 6.90
C LYS A 309 22.98 -0.48 8.10
N CYS A 310 21.97 -0.50 8.99
CA CYS A 310 21.97 0.30 10.21
C CYS A 310 22.90 -0.22 11.32
N VAL A 311 23.56 -1.37 11.13
CA VAL A 311 24.46 -1.98 12.13
C VAL A 311 25.93 -1.70 11.82
N GLY A 312 26.24 -1.19 10.64
CA GLY A 312 27.60 -0.92 10.17
C GLY A 312 28.36 -2.21 9.89
#